data_1d99fa0425eee60ca027e5db40e48b5b
#
_entry.id   1d99fa0425eee60ca027e5db40e48b5b
#
_cell.length_a   1.000
_cell.length_b   1.000
_cell.length_c   1.000
_cell.angle_alpha   90.00
_cell.angle_beta   90.00
_cell.angle_gamma   90.00
#
_symmetry.space_group_name_H-M   'P 1'
#
loop_
_entity.id
_entity.type
_entity.pdbx_description
1 polymer ?
#
loop_
_entity_poly.entity_id
_entity_poly.type
_entity_poly.pdbx_seq_one_letter_code
_entity_poly.pdbx_strand_id
1 'polypeptide(L)'
;MTACELCKGACCESILIPIDASPTTTEFYSARGEVFQIVGRTYAELPARCPHLSGSGKCKTYASRPVACSRFTVGSTMCVTAIQRRRPDQADAIMALL
;
A
#
# COMPACT_ATOMS: atom_id res chain seq x y z
N MET A 1 18.87 -1.50 10.12
CA MET A 1 17.93 -1.10 9.06
C MET A 1 16.51 -1.44 9.49
N THR A 2 15.59 -0.52 9.35
CA THR A 2 14.17 -0.77 9.64
C THR A 2 13.45 -1.35 8.41
N ALA A 3 12.28 -1.96 8.66
CA ALA A 3 11.44 -2.46 7.57
C ALA A 3 11.09 -1.36 6.56
N CYS A 4 10.76 -0.16 7.05
CA CYS A 4 10.40 0.97 6.19
C CYS A 4 11.58 1.46 5.34
N GLU A 5 12.79 1.43 5.87
CA GLU A 5 13.99 1.81 5.12
C GLU A 5 14.26 0.83 3.97
N LEU A 6 14.08 -0.47 4.21
CA LEU A 6 14.24 -1.47 3.16
C LEU A 6 13.08 -1.45 2.17
N CYS A 7 11.87 -1.20 2.65
CA CYS A 7 10.65 -1.16 1.84
C CYS A 7 10.60 0.03 0.88
N LYS A 8 11.22 1.15 1.26
CA LYS A 8 11.31 2.37 0.43
C LYS A 8 9.94 2.92 0.00
N GLY A 9 8.99 2.92 0.92
CA GLY A 9 7.72 3.58 0.70
C GLY A 9 6.76 2.86 -0.24
N ALA A 10 6.74 1.54 -0.22
CA ALA A 10 5.81 0.77 -1.05
C ALA A 10 4.35 1.21 -0.87
N CYS A 11 3.95 1.56 0.36
CA CYS A 11 2.59 2.02 0.66
C CYS A 11 2.25 3.40 0.06
N CYS A 12 3.24 4.13 -0.45
CA CYS A 12 3.04 5.43 -1.10
C CYS A 12 3.05 5.35 -2.62
N GLU A 13 3.26 4.18 -3.21
CA GLU A 13 3.35 4.02 -4.65
C GLU A 13 2.00 3.83 -5.33
N SER A 14 0.97 3.48 -4.56
CA SER A 14 -0.39 3.30 -5.05
C SER A 14 -1.37 3.62 -3.94
N ILE A 15 -2.64 3.78 -4.32
CA ILE A 15 -3.74 3.92 -3.35
C ILE A 15 -4.41 2.57 -3.21
N LEU A 16 -4.55 2.09 -1.98
CA LEU A 16 -5.24 0.85 -1.66
C LEU A 16 -6.53 1.21 -0.92
N ILE A 17 -7.68 0.84 -1.50
CA ILE A 17 -9.01 1.25 -1.02
C ILE A 17 -9.87 0.02 -0.77
N PRO A 18 -10.50 -0.10 0.41
CA PRO A 18 -11.54 -1.11 0.58
C PRO A 18 -12.77 -0.73 -0.23
N ILE A 19 -13.34 -1.68 -0.96
CA ILE A 19 -14.52 -1.47 -1.79
C ILE A 19 -15.55 -2.57 -1.51
N ASP A 20 -16.82 -2.30 -1.84
CA ASP A 20 -17.82 -3.37 -1.84
C ASP A 20 -17.57 -4.31 -3.02
N ALA A 21 -18.05 -5.55 -2.91
CA ALA A 21 -17.82 -6.58 -3.92
C ALA A 21 -18.91 -6.60 -5.00
N SER A 22 -19.71 -5.54 -5.13
CA SER A 22 -20.75 -5.50 -6.16
C SER A 22 -20.15 -5.52 -7.56
N PRO A 23 -20.83 -6.11 -8.55
CA PRO A 23 -20.32 -6.14 -9.92
C PRO A 23 -20.04 -4.76 -10.50
N THR A 24 -20.89 -3.77 -10.21
CA THR A 24 -20.73 -2.41 -10.71
C THR A 24 -19.49 -1.74 -10.14
N THR A 25 -19.28 -1.85 -8.81
CA THR A 25 -18.09 -1.29 -8.15
C THR A 25 -16.83 -1.98 -8.62
N THR A 26 -16.85 -3.30 -8.72
CA THR A 26 -15.71 -4.09 -9.20
C THR A 26 -15.32 -3.69 -10.61
N GLU A 27 -16.28 -3.53 -11.50
CA GLU A 27 -16.03 -3.10 -12.89
C GLU A 27 -15.42 -1.70 -12.94
N PHE A 28 -15.96 -0.78 -12.16
CA PHE A 28 -15.48 0.60 -12.11
C PHE A 28 -14.00 0.65 -11.73
N TYR A 29 -13.61 -0.07 -10.68
CA TYR A 29 -12.23 -0.05 -10.19
C TYR A 29 -11.29 -0.92 -11.03
N SER A 30 -11.77 -2.04 -11.60
CA SER A 30 -10.95 -2.87 -12.48
C SER A 30 -10.53 -2.14 -13.75
N ALA A 31 -11.33 -1.19 -14.22
CA ALA A 31 -10.97 -0.37 -15.36
C ALA A 31 -9.88 0.66 -15.05
N ARG A 32 -9.61 0.93 -13.76
CA ARG A 32 -8.68 1.96 -13.31
C ARG A 32 -7.47 1.42 -12.57
N GLY A 33 -7.53 0.19 -12.14
CA GLY A 33 -6.47 -0.43 -11.36
C GLY A 33 -6.70 -1.92 -11.24
N GLU A 34 -6.38 -2.48 -10.09
CA GLU A 34 -6.52 -3.89 -9.83
C GLU A 34 -7.45 -4.14 -8.65
N VAL A 35 -8.36 -5.10 -8.78
CA VAL A 35 -9.25 -5.51 -7.69
C VAL A 35 -8.84 -6.89 -7.21
N PHE A 36 -8.74 -7.06 -5.90
CA PHE A 36 -8.33 -8.33 -5.28
C PHE A 36 -8.94 -8.46 -3.89
N GLN A 37 -8.81 -9.65 -3.32
CA GLN A 37 -9.35 -9.95 -1.98
C GLN A 37 -8.24 -10.27 -1.00
N ILE A 38 -8.40 -9.79 0.23
CA ILE A 38 -7.52 -10.12 1.36
C ILE A 38 -8.42 -10.48 2.53
N VAL A 39 -8.28 -11.71 3.04
CA VAL A 39 -9.03 -12.18 4.22
C VAL A 39 -10.53 -11.91 4.09
N GLY A 40 -11.10 -12.20 2.91
CA GLY A 40 -12.53 -12.06 2.65
C GLY A 40 -13.01 -10.64 2.37
N ARG A 41 -12.12 -9.65 2.38
CA ARG A 41 -12.46 -8.26 2.02
C ARG A 41 -11.96 -7.94 0.63
N THR A 42 -12.71 -7.11 -0.09
CA THR A 42 -12.35 -6.69 -1.44
C THR A 42 -11.69 -5.32 -1.41
N TYR A 43 -10.59 -5.20 -2.13
CA TYR A 43 -9.81 -3.97 -2.23
C TYR A 43 -9.55 -3.62 -3.69
N ALA A 44 -9.39 -2.33 -3.94
CA ALA A 44 -8.89 -1.82 -5.22
C ALA A 44 -7.55 -1.15 -4.98
N GLU A 45 -6.58 -1.45 -5.84
CA GLU A 45 -5.30 -0.77 -5.87
C GLU A 45 -5.23 0.10 -7.12
N LEU A 46 -5.06 1.41 -6.92
CA LEU A 46 -5.00 2.38 -7.99
C LEU A 46 -3.57 2.92 -8.12
N PRO A 47 -3.01 3.00 -9.34
CA PRO A 47 -1.66 3.53 -9.54
C PRO A 47 -1.66 5.05 -9.32
N ALA A 48 -1.24 5.46 -8.14
CA ALA A 48 -1.20 6.88 -7.76
C ALA A 48 -0.08 7.10 -6.77
N ARG A 49 1.12 7.41 -7.28
CA ARG A 49 2.28 7.68 -6.43
C ARG A 49 2.05 8.95 -5.63
N CYS A 50 2.33 8.90 -4.33
CA CYS A 50 2.23 10.07 -3.48
C CYS A 50 3.27 11.12 -3.87
N PRO A 51 2.88 12.41 -4.08
CA PRO A 51 3.83 13.46 -4.43
C PRO A 51 4.82 13.79 -3.31
N HIS A 52 4.54 13.37 -2.08
CA HIS A 52 5.44 13.58 -0.94
C HIS A 52 6.46 12.46 -0.76
N LEU A 53 6.42 11.42 -1.60
CA LEU A 53 7.42 10.36 -1.57
C LEU A 53 8.69 10.84 -2.26
N SER A 54 9.81 10.84 -1.52
CA SER A 54 11.11 11.26 -2.06
C SER A 54 11.68 10.19 -3.01
N GLY A 55 12.69 10.57 -3.79
CA GLY A 55 13.40 9.63 -4.65
C GLY A 55 14.11 8.51 -3.88
N SER A 56 14.42 8.73 -2.60
CA SER A 56 15.01 7.72 -1.73
C SER A 56 13.96 6.82 -1.03
N GLY A 57 12.69 7.01 -1.30
CA GLY A 57 11.62 6.19 -0.72
C GLY A 57 11.15 6.66 0.65
N LYS A 58 11.39 7.91 1.03
CA LYS A 58 10.97 8.48 2.31
C LYS A 58 9.81 9.46 2.11
N CYS A 59 8.87 9.47 3.06
CA CYS A 59 7.78 10.44 3.06
C CYS A 59 8.29 11.80 3.55
N LYS A 60 8.17 12.82 2.70
CA LYS A 60 8.63 14.19 3.03
C LYS A 60 7.79 14.85 4.10
N THR A 61 6.55 14.37 4.30
CA THR A 61 5.62 14.92 5.29
C THR A 61 5.27 13.90 6.38
N TYR A 62 6.20 13.02 6.71
CA TYR A 62 5.95 11.91 7.63
C TYR A 62 5.33 12.37 8.95
N ALA A 63 5.88 13.44 9.55
CA ALA A 63 5.41 13.94 10.85
C ALA A 63 4.00 14.55 10.79
N SER A 64 3.55 14.98 9.61
CA SER A 64 2.24 15.62 9.42
C SER A 64 1.41 14.89 8.37
N ARG A 65 1.56 13.57 8.26
CA ARG A 65 0.83 12.75 7.30
C ARG A 65 -0.68 12.91 7.46
N PRO A 66 -1.44 12.90 6.34
CA PRO A 66 -2.89 12.78 6.40
C PRO A 66 -3.32 11.51 7.15
N VAL A 67 -4.53 11.54 7.73
CA VAL A 67 -5.08 10.40 8.47
C VAL A 67 -5.06 9.11 7.64
N ALA A 68 -5.37 9.21 6.36
CA ALA A 68 -5.34 8.05 5.46
C ALA A 68 -3.96 7.38 5.42
N CYS A 69 -2.89 8.17 5.43
CA CYS A 69 -1.52 7.63 5.45
C CYS A 69 -1.14 7.09 6.82
N SER A 70 -1.58 7.74 7.91
CA SER A 70 -1.25 7.30 9.26
C SER A 70 -1.92 5.97 9.64
N ARG A 71 -2.94 5.54 8.89
CA ARG A 71 -3.58 4.24 9.05
C ARG A 71 -2.72 3.08 8.56
N PHE A 72 -1.69 3.36 7.75
CA PHE A 72 -0.71 2.36 7.34
C PHE A 72 0.29 2.13 8.48
N THR A 73 -0.20 1.50 9.54
CA THR A 73 0.65 1.12 10.66
C THR A 73 1.65 0.05 10.21
N VAL A 74 2.91 0.20 10.60
CA VAL A 74 3.95 -0.79 10.29
C VAL A 74 3.53 -2.15 10.84
N GLY A 75 3.55 -3.17 10.00
CA GLY A 75 3.13 -4.53 10.35
C GLY A 75 1.62 -4.79 10.21
N SER A 76 0.82 -3.78 9.87
CA SER A 76 -0.62 -3.98 9.64
C SER A 76 -0.87 -4.77 8.35
N THR A 77 -2.10 -5.29 8.20
CA THR A 77 -2.50 -6.00 6.97
C THR A 77 -2.26 -5.16 5.72
N MET A 78 -2.56 -3.86 5.78
CA MET A 78 -2.35 -2.95 4.65
C MET A 78 -0.86 -2.78 4.34
N CYS A 79 -0.03 -2.65 5.36
CA CYS A 79 1.43 -2.56 5.20
C CYS A 79 1.99 -3.83 4.57
N VAL A 80 1.66 -4.99 5.11
CA VAL A 80 2.13 -6.28 4.59
C VAL A 80 1.68 -6.49 3.14
N THR A 81 0.44 -6.11 2.84
CA THR A 81 -0.09 -6.20 1.47
C THR A 81 0.71 -5.33 0.50
N ALA A 82 1.00 -4.09 0.88
CA ALA A 82 1.81 -3.19 0.05
C ALA A 82 3.21 -3.77 -0.20
N ILE A 83 3.83 -4.35 0.82
CA ILE A 83 5.15 -4.99 0.70
C ILE A 83 5.07 -6.15 -0.30
N GLN A 84 4.13 -7.04 -0.13
CA GLN A 84 4.00 -8.23 -0.98
C GLN A 84 3.70 -7.88 -2.43
N ARG A 85 2.90 -6.85 -2.66
CA ARG A 85 2.52 -6.46 -4.02
C ARG A 85 3.57 -5.61 -4.71
N ARG A 86 4.28 -4.75 -3.98
CA ARG A 86 5.22 -3.78 -4.57
C ARG A 86 6.68 -4.18 -4.40
N ARG A 87 6.98 -5.07 -3.47
CA ARG A 87 8.34 -5.55 -3.20
C ARG A 87 8.39 -7.08 -3.11
N PRO A 88 7.86 -7.79 -4.12
CA PRO A 88 7.77 -9.26 -4.04
C PRO A 88 9.13 -9.93 -3.83
N ASP A 89 10.19 -9.39 -4.46
CA ASP A 89 11.53 -9.98 -4.37
C ASP A 89 12.19 -9.75 -3.02
N GLN A 90 11.71 -8.77 -2.24
CA GLN A 90 12.27 -8.42 -0.94
C GLN A 90 11.28 -8.64 0.21
N ALA A 91 10.09 -9.18 -0.10
CA ALA A 91 9.01 -9.29 0.89
C ALA A 91 9.45 -10.03 2.15
N ASP A 92 10.11 -11.16 2.01
CA ASP A 92 10.55 -11.95 3.18
C ASP A 92 11.56 -11.20 4.03
N ALA A 93 12.52 -10.52 3.39
CA ALA A 93 13.53 -9.74 4.10
C ALA A 93 12.92 -8.54 4.83
N ILE A 94 11.95 -7.87 4.20
CA ILE A 94 11.25 -6.74 4.81
C ILE A 94 10.39 -7.20 5.97
N MET A 95 9.63 -8.29 5.79
CA MET A 95 8.75 -8.81 6.83
C MET A 95 9.52 -9.33 8.04
N ALA A 96 10.73 -9.81 7.85
CA ALA A 96 11.58 -10.22 8.96
C ALA A 96 11.99 -9.05 9.87
N LEU A 97 11.87 -7.80 9.40
CA LEU A 97 12.18 -6.60 10.16
C LEU A 97 10.95 -5.97 10.83
N LEU A 98 9.76 -6.51 10.61
CA LEU A 98 8.53 -5.98 11.19
C LEU A 98 8.38 -6.27 12.68
#